data_3cd0fd29d84ef07146922793c0e0d31f
#
_entry.id   3cd0fd29d84ef07146922793c0e0d31f
#
_cell.length_a   1.000
_cell.length_b   1.000
_cell.length_c   1.000
_cell.angle_alpha   90.00
_cell.angle_beta   90.00
_cell.angle_gamma   90.00
#
_symmetry.space_group_name_H-M   'P 1'
#
loop_
_entity.id
_entity.type
_entity.pdbx_description
1 polymer ?
#
loop_
_entity_poly.entity_id
_entity_poly.type
_entity_poly.pdbx_seq_one_letter_code
_entity_poly.pdbx_strand_id
1 'polypeptide(L)'
;SKTPLDENGEFDYESIYALDLDLINEQFNALFRGEEVELPKYDFQSGKSKKSGNKLKMNDNNVLVVEGIHALNPELTAHIPQEQIFRVYASALTTILLDNHNYIPTTDNRLLRRIIRDNKYRGCSAQETIRRWPSVRAGENKWIFPYQENADVMFNTAMIFEMSVLKSQVDPLLEMVPESSDEYSEA
;
A
#
# COMPACT_ATOMS: atom_id res chain seq x y z
N SER A 1 17.92 -9.30 3.16
CA SER A 1 16.97 -8.28 2.69
C SER A 1 17.72 -6.99 2.43
N LYS A 2 17.43 -6.27 1.36
CA LYS A 2 17.92 -4.91 1.09
C LYS A 2 17.02 -3.84 1.75
N THR A 3 15.98 -4.26 2.48
CA THR A 3 15.03 -3.37 3.14
C THR A 3 15.77 -2.49 4.15
N PRO A 4 15.68 -1.16 4.07
CA PRO A 4 16.32 -0.26 5.02
C PRO A 4 15.74 -0.42 6.42
N LEU A 5 16.47 0.07 7.41
CA LEU A 5 15.97 0.15 8.78
C LEU A 5 15.37 1.54 9.01
N ASP A 6 14.35 1.60 9.85
CA ASP A 6 13.78 2.84 10.37
C ASP A 6 14.65 3.44 11.51
N GLU A 7 14.18 4.54 12.09
CA GLU A 7 14.87 5.23 13.19
C GLU A 7 14.98 4.38 14.48
N ASN A 8 14.15 3.35 14.61
CA ASN A 8 14.14 2.43 15.74
C ASN A 8 15.00 1.18 15.48
N GLY A 9 15.59 1.05 14.29
CA GLY A 9 16.38 -0.11 13.88
C GLY A 9 15.52 -1.29 13.39
N GLU A 10 14.24 -1.09 13.15
CA GLU A 10 13.33 -2.08 12.57
C GLU A 10 13.26 -1.93 11.04
N PHE A 11 12.84 -2.98 10.33
CA PHE A 11 12.72 -2.92 8.87
C PHE A 11 11.63 -1.94 8.43
N ASP A 12 12.01 -0.91 7.66
CA ASP A 12 11.09 0.04 7.02
C ASP A 12 10.55 -0.55 5.72
N TYR A 13 9.44 -1.27 5.83
CA TYR A 13 8.75 -1.86 4.67
C TYR A 13 7.95 -0.83 3.86
N GLU A 14 7.75 0.37 4.40
CA GLU A 14 7.05 1.46 3.71
C GLU A 14 8.03 2.32 2.88
N SER A 15 9.33 2.11 3.02
CA SER A 15 10.34 2.80 2.22
C SER A 15 10.33 2.33 0.76
N ILE A 16 10.48 3.26 -0.18
CA ILE A 16 10.68 2.93 -1.60
C ILE A 16 11.93 2.06 -1.82
N TYR A 17 12.95 2.22 -0.98
CA TYR A 17 14.19 1.45 -1.05
C TYR A 17 14.05 0.00 -0.53
N ALA A 18 12.86 -0.37 -0.04
CA ALA A 18 12.52 -1.79 0.16
C ALA A 18 12.27 -2.52 -1.17
N LEU A 19 12.04 -1.77 -2.26
CA LEU A 19 11.91 -2.29 -3.61
C LEU A 19 13.28 -2.43 -4.29
N ASP A 20 13.36 -3.30 -5.28
CA ASP A 20 14.51 -3.40 -6.18
C ASP A 20 14.29 -2.46 -7.37
N LEU A 21 14.59 -1.16 -7.17
CA LEU A 21 14.34 -0.13 -8.18
C LEU A 21 15.11 -0.37 -9.47
N ASP A 22 16.33 -0.89 -9.37
CA ASP A 22 17.15 -1.20 -10.55
C ASP A 22 16.47 -2.27 -11.41
N LEU A 23 16.04 -3.37 -10.78
CA LEU A 23 15.33 -4.43 -11.48
C LEU A 23 14.00 -3.95 -12.08
N ILE A 24 13.24 -3.13 -11.34
CA ILE A 24 11.97 -2.58 -11.82
C ILE A 24 12.20 -1.73 -13.07
N ASN A 25 13.16 -0.82 -13.04
CA ASN A 25 13.47 0.06 -14.18
C ASN A 25 14.03 -0.74 -15.37
N GLU A 26 14.87 -1.74 -15.13
CA GLU A 26 15.33 -2.65 -16.18
C GLU A 26 14.16 -3.37 -16.88
N GLN A 27 13.23 -3.92 -16.08
CA GLN A 27 12.07 -4.63 -16.61
C GLN A 27 11.10 -3.70 -17.36
N PHE A 28 10.86 -2.49 -16.87
CA PHE A 28 10.06 -1.50 -17.59
C PHE A 28 10.66 -1.17 -18.95
N ASN A 29 11.96 -0.87 -19.00
CA ASN A 29 12.64 -0.58 -20.24
C ASN A 29 12.61 -1.75 -21.22
N ALA A 30 12.78 -2.98 -20.74
CA ALA A 30 12.68 -4.19 -21.57
C ALA A 30 11.26 -4.37 -22.14
N LEU A 31 10.22 -4.17 -21.31
CA LEU A 31 8.82 -4.24 -21.75
C LEU A 31 8.50 -3.21 -22.83
N PHE A 32 8.96 -1.96 -22.67
CA PHE A 32 8.75 -0.90 -23.66
C PHE A 32 9.51 -1.14 -24.97
N ARG A 33 10.58 -1.94 -24.95
CA ARG A 33 11.23 -2.42 -26.19
C ARG A 33 10.55 -3.66 -26.79
N GLY A 34 9.44 -4.14 -26.18
CA GLY A 34 8.74 -5.34 -26.63
C GLY A 34 9.48 -6.65 -26.30
N GLU A 35 10.40 -6.62 -25.35
CA GLU A 35 11.10 -7.80 -24.84
C GLU A 35 10.24 -8.57 -23.82
N GLU A 36 10.50 -9.86 -23.68
CA GLU A 36 9.85 -10.69 -22.67
C GLU A 36 10.63 -10.61 -21.35
N VAL A 37 9.93 -10.30 -20.24
CA VAL A 37 10.51 -10.28 -18.90
C VAL A 37 9.84 -11.32 -18.00
N GLU A 38 10.59 -11.88 -17.05
CA GLU A 38 10.04 -12.75 -16.01
C GLU A 38 9.82 -11.90 -14.74
N LEU A 39 8.54 -11.78 -14.32
CA LEU A 39 8.18 -11.00 -13.14
C LEU A 39 8.64 -11.70 -11.85
N PRO A 40 9.23 -11.01 -10.90
CA PRO A 40 9.53 -11.57 -9.60
C PRO A 40 8.26 -11.82 -8.79
N LYS A 41 8.31 -12.77 -7.86
CA LYS A 41 7.27 -13.02 -6.85
C LYS A 41 7.87 -12.89 -5.46
N TYR A 42 7.26 -12.04 -4.64
CA TYR A 42 7.65 -11.94 -3.25
C TYR A 42 6.97 -13.03 -2.42
N ASP A 43 7.77 -13.70 -1.62
CA ASP A 43 7.31 -14.73 -0.69
C ASP A 43 7.28 -14.14 0.72
N PHE A 44 6.08 -13.85 1.23
CA PHE A 44 5.87 -13.22 2.52
C PHE A 44 6.32 -14.08 3.71
N GLN A 45 6.32 -15.42 3.56
CA GLN A 45 6.76 -16.33 4.63
C GLN A 45 8.28 -16.33 4.78
N SER A 46 9.00 -16.35 3.67
CA SER A 46 10.47 -16.34 3.68
C SER A 46 11.08 -14.94 3.65
N GLY A 47 10.29 -13.90 3.38
CA GLY A 47 10.77 -12.53 3.22
C GLY A 47 11.71 -12.33 2.03
N LYS A 48 11.58 -13.15 1.00
CA LYS A 48 12.49 -13.15 -0.17
C LYS A 48 11.73 -13.04 -1.48
N SER A 49 12.34 -12.33 -2.42
CA SER A 49 11.93 -12.36 -3.82
C SER A 49 12.51 -13.59 -4.52
N LYS A 50 11.71 -14.21 -5.37
CA LYS A 50 12.11 -15.35 -6.20
C LYS A 50 11.50 -15.24 -7.60
N LYS A 51 12.02 -15.98 -8.54
CA LYS A 51 11.44 -16.10 -9.88
C LYS A 51 10.03 -16.68 -9.78
N SER A 52 9.08 -16.06 -10.49
CA SER A 52 7.67 -16.50 -10.45
C SER A 52 7.33 -17.54 -11.53
N GLY A 53 8.12 -17.62 -12.59
CA GLY A 53 7.77 -18.31 -13.83
C GLY A 53 6.78 -17.51 -14.72
N ASN A 54 6.22 -16.41 -14.21
CA ASN A 54 5.29 -15.57 -14.95
C ASN A 54 6.06 -14.64 -15.89
N LYS A 55 5.82 -14.79 -17.17
CA LYS A 55 6.42 -13.97 -18.21
C LYS A 55 5.43 -12.96 -18.72
N LEU A 56 5.92 -11.76 -18.95
CA LEU A 56 5.16 -10.65 -19.52
C LEU A 56 5.90 -10.11 -20.75
N LYS A 57 5.14 -9.78 -21.79
CA LYS A 57 5.62 -9.12 -22.99
C LYS A 57 4.60 -8.09 -23.43
N MET A 58 5.06 -6.92 -23.82
CA MET A 58 4.22 -5.85 -24.34
C MET A 58 4.37 -5.71 -25.86
N ASN A 59 3.36 -5.13 -26.48
CA ASN A 59 3.37 -4.64 -27.86
C ASN A 59 2.82 -3.21 -27.88
N ASP A 60 2.85 -2.56 -29.03
CA ASP A 60 2.49 -1.15 -29.21
C ASP A 60 1.04 -0.80 -28.81
N ASN A 61 0.16 -1.80 -28.70
CA ASN A 61 -1.24 -1.61 -28.32
C ASN A 61 -1.52 -1.89 -26.82
N ASN A 62 -0.49 -2.19 -26.03
CA ASN A 62 -0.65 -2.47 -24.63
C ASN A 62 -0.39 -1.22 -23.77
N VAL A 63 -1.13 -1.14 -22.67
CA VAL A 63 -0.88 -0.19 -21.58
C VAL A 63 -0.42 -1.00 -20.36
N LEU A 64 0.70 -0.58 -19.77
CA LEU A 64 1.17 -1.16 -18.51
C LEU A 64 0.52 -0.42 -17.35
N VAL A 65 -0.29 -1.13 -16.56
CA VAL A 65 -0.85 -0.61 -15.32
C VAL A 65 0.02 -1.08 -14.16
N VAL A 66 0.59 -0.12 -13.43
CA VAL A 66 1.41 -0.36 -12.25
C VAL A 66 0.66 0.17 -11.03
N GLU A 67 0.44 -0.69 -10.05
CA GLU A 67 -0.20 -0.29 -8.80
C GLU A 67 0.74 -0.52 -7.60
N GLY A 68 0.66 0.37 -6.63
CA GLY A 68 1.41 0.25 -5.39
C GLY A 68 1.53 1.59 -4.67
N ILE A 69 1.94 1.54 -3.41
CA ILE A 69 2.05 2.73 -2.55
C ILE A 69 3.09 3.74 -3.07
N HIS A 70 4.04 3.31 -3.89
CA HIS A 70 5.09 4.15 -4.47
C HIS A 70 4.84 4.53 -5.94
N ALA A 71 3.67 4.19 -6.51
CA ALA A 71 3.41 4.41 -7.94
C ALA A 71 3.45 5.90 -8.34
N LEU A 72 3.22 6.83 -7.40
CA LEU A 72 3.32 8.27 -7.62
C LEU A 72 4.71 8.85 -7.33
N ASN A 73 5.62 8.07 -6.75
CA ASN A 73 6.97 8.53 -6.47
C ASN A 73 7.79 8.56 -7.78
N PRO A 74 8.37 9.71 -8.15
CA PRO A 74 9.14 9.85 -9.39
C PRO A 74 10.32 8.88 -9.49
N GLU A 75 10.91 8.47 -8.37
CA GLU A 75 12.04 7.53 -8.37
C GLU A 75 11.67 6.17 -8.96
N LEU A 76 10.40 5.75 -8.84
CA LEU A 76 9.94 4.48 -9.40
C LEU A 76 10.00 4.48 -10.94
N THR A 77 9.79 5.64 -11.55
CA THR A 77 9.68 5.81 -13.01
C THR A 77 10.74 6.80 -13.55
N ALA A 78 11.89 6.90 -12.87
CA ALA A 78 12.91 7.91 -13.20
C ALA A 78 13.46 7.81 -14.64
N HIS A 79 13.41 6.62 -15.24
CA HIS A 79 13.92 6.36 -16.60
C HIS A 79 12.82 6.35 -17.67
N ILE A 80 11.58 6.67 -17.31
CA ILE A 80 10.45 6.70 -18.26
C ILE A 80 10.11 8.16 -18.59
N PRO A 81 9.98 8.52 -19.88
CA PRO A 81 9.54 9.85 -20.29
C PRO A 81 8.19 10.21 -19.65
N GLN A 82 8.07 11.41 -19.10
CA GLN A 82 6.89 11.83 -18.34
C GLN A 82 5.62 11.87 -19.20
N GLU A 83 5.76 12.17 -20.48
CA GLU A 83 4.65 12.16 -21.45
C GLU A 83 4.06 10.77 -21.73
N GLN A 84 4.75 9.72 -21.31
CA GLN A 84 4.26 8.33 -21.41
C GLN A 84 3.62 7.81 -20.14
N ILE A 85 3.53 8.65 -19.10
CA ILE A 85 3.02 8.26 -17.79
C ILE A 85 1.73 9.01 -17.50
N PHE A 86 0.71 8.30 -17.07
CA PHE A 86 -0.51 8.88 -16.52
C PHE A 86 -0.70 8.40 -15.08
N ARG A 87 -0.78 9.32 -14.14
CA ARG A 87 -0.77 9.05 -12.70
C ARG A 87 -2.15 9.22 -12.09
N VAL A 88 -2.60 8.19 -11.38
CA VAL A 88 -3.88 8.19 -10.70
C VAL A 88 -3.64 8.01 -9.20
N TYR A 89 -4.04 8.99 -8.40
CA TYR A 89 -4.12 8.82 -6.95
C TYR A 89 -5.46 8.18 -6.59
N ALA A 90 -5.44 6.92 -6.21
CA ALA A 90 -6.64 6.19 -5.78
C ALA A 90 -6.63 6.05 -4.25
N SER A 91 -7.60 6.66 -3.59
CA SER A 91 -7.74 6.59 -2.13
C SER A 91 -9.20 6.59 -1.72
N ALA A 92 -9.53 5.91 -0.63
CA ALA A 92 -10.84 6.00 -0.01
C ALA A 92 -10.92 7.28 0.83
N LEU A 93 -11.15 8.39 0.16
CA LEU A 93 -11.35 9.68 0.81
C LEU A 93 -12.74 9.70 1.43
N THR A 94 -12.84 9.37 2.70
CA THR A 94 -14.10 9.34 3.42
C THR A 94 -14.69 10.74 3.53
N THR A 95 -15.96 10.86 3.16
CA THR A 95 -16.73 12.12 3.26
C THR A 95 -17.91 11.99 4.22
N ILE A 96 -17.93 10.89 4.98
CA ILE A 96 -19.01 10.60 5.92
C ILE A 96 -18.80 11.45 7.17
N LEU A 97 -19.80 12.28 7.47
CA LEU A 97 -19.89 13.04 8.70
C LEU A 97 -20.62 12.20 9.75
N LEU A 98 -20.09 12.14 10.96
CA LEU A 98 -20.77 11.56 12.14
C LEU A 98 -21.79 12.56 12.69
N ASP A 99 -21.44 13.84 12.63
CA ASP A 99 -22.30 14.97 13.00
C ASP A 99 -21.85 16.24 12.23
N ASN A 100 -22.34 17.42 12.60
CA ASN A 100 -22.01 18.69 11.93
C ASN A 100 -20.54 19.11 12.06
N HIS A 101 -19.75 18.47 12.90
CA HIS A 101 -18.37 18.87 13.23
C HIS A 101 -17.37 17.74 13.10
N ASN A 102 -17.82 16.47 13.17
CA ASN A 102 -16.96 15.31 13.19
C ASN A 102 -17.13 14.49 11.92
N TYR A 103 -16.04 14.14 11.30
CA TYR A 103 -15.98 13.22 10.15
C TYR A 103 -15.18 11.97 10.52
N ILE A 104 -15.40 10.90 9.78
CA ILE A 104 -14.57 9.70 9.90
C ILE A 104 -13.26 9.96 9.15
N PRO A 105 -12.11 9.99 9.84
CA PRO A 105 -10.84 10.15 9.16
C PRO A 105 -10.57 9.03 8.15
N THR A 106 -10.01 9.38 7.00
CA THR A 106 -9.58 8.39 6.00
C THR A 106 -8.60 7.36 6.61
N THR A 107 -7.80 7.79 7.57
CA THR A 107 -6.85 6.96 8.29
C THR A 107 -7.52 5.83 9.08
N ASP A 108 -8.65 6.11 9.72
CA ASP A 108 -9.38 5.14 10.54
C ASP A 108 -10.02 4.09 9.64
N ASN A 109 -10.64 4.52 8.53
CA ASN A 109 -11.15 3.60 7.53
C ASN A 109 -10.03 2.68 6.98
N ARG A 110 -8.83 3.24 6.73
CA ARG A 110 -7.66 2.46 6.29
C ARG A 110 -7.19 1.47 7.36
N LEU A 111 -7.20 1.86 8.64
CA LEU A 111 -6.87 0.97 9.74
C LEU A 111 -7.84 -0.22 9.81
N LEU A 112 -9.15 0.04 9.77
CA LEU A 112 -10.16 -1.02 9.78
C LEU A 112 -10.00 -1.99 8.62
N ARG A 113 -9.81 -1.49 7.40
CA ARG A 113 -9.51 -2.32 6.22
C ARG A 113 -8.24 -3.15 6.43
N ARG A 114 -7.21 -2.57 7.05
CA ARG A 114 -5.95 -3.25 7.29
C ARG A 114 -6.10 -4.37 8.32
N ILE A 115 -6.82 -4.15 9.42
CA ILE A 115 -7.09 -5.16 10.44
C ILE A 115 -7.75 -6.38 9.81
N ILE A 116 -8.81 -6.18 9.03
CA ILE A 116 -9.54 -7.27 8.36
C ILE A 116 -8.62 -8.02 7.39
N ARG A 117 -7.88 -7.30 6.54
CA ARG A 117 -6.98 -7.88 5.55
C ARG A 117 -5.85 -8.66 6.20
N ASP A 118 -5.20 -8.07 7.21
CA ASP A 118 -4.03 -8.66 7.86
C ASP A 118 -4.44 -9.90 8.66
N ASN A 119 -5.61 -9.90 9.27
CA ASN A 119 -6.17 -11.09 9.91
C ASN A 119 -6.46 -12.19 8.88
N LYS A 120 -7.17 -11.87 7.81
CA LYS A 120 -7.63 -12.86 6.82
C LYS A 120 -6.52 -13.48 5.99
N TYR A 121 -5.50 -12.70 5.63
CA TYR A 121 -4.51 -13.11 4.63
C TYR A 121 -3.08 -13.21 5.15
N ARG A 122 -2.79 -12.64 6.32
CA ARG A 122 -1.44 -12.58 6.89
C ARG A 122 -1.32 -13.23 8.26
N GLY A 123 -2.45 -13.64 8.85
CA GLY A 123 -2.47 -14.28 10.16
C GLY A 123 -2.09 -13.36 11.32
N CYS A 124 -2.20 -12.03 11.13
CA CYS A 124 -1.94 -11.05 12.18
C CYS A 124 -3.22 -10.76 12.97
N SER A 125 -3.10 -10.58 14.29
CA SER A 125 -4.22 -10.14 15.14
C SER A 125 -4.52 -8.64 14.95
N ALA A 126 -5.71 -8.20 15.42
CA ALA A 126 -6.03 -6.77 15.45
C ALA A 126 -5.02 -6.01 16.32
N GLN A 127 -4.68 -6.53 17.50
CA GLN A 127 -3.68 -5.96 18.40
C GLN A 127 -2.32 -5.73 17.68
N GLU A 128 -1.80 -6.74 16.97
CA GLU A 128 -0.54 -6.60 16.23
C GLU A 128 -0.62 -5.55 15.12
N THR A 129 -1.77 -5.45 14.45
CA THR A 129 -1.99 -4.46 13.41
C THR A 129 -2.04 -3.05 13.99
N ILE A 130 -2.76 -2.84 15.10
CA ILE A 130 -2.83 -1.55 15.81
C ILE A 130 -1.45 -1.14 16.29
N ARG A 131 -0.70 -2.04 16.94
CA ARG A 131 0.65 -1.76 17.42
C ARG A 131 1.60 -1.28 16.33
N ARG A 132 1.46 -1.81 15.11
CA ARG A 132 2.29 -1.42 13.95
C ARG A 132 1.78 -0.17 13.23
N TRP A 133 0.57 0.27 13.53
CA TRP A 133 -0.06 1.37 12.81
C TRP A 133 0.72 2.68 12.85
N PRO A 134 1.29 3.11 13.98
CA PRO A 134 2.13 4.32 14.03
C PRO A 134 3.31 4.29 13.03
N SER A 135 4.00 3.15 12.90
CA SER A 135 5.08 2.99 11.91
C SER A 135 4.58 3.11 10.47
N VAL A 136 3.43 2.51 10.18
CA VAL A 136 2.77 2.64 8.86
C VAL A 136 2.44 4.09 8.56
N ARG A 137 1.88 4.82 9.54
CA ARG A 137 1.55 6.24 9.41
C ARG A 137 2.78 7.11 9.17
N ALA A 138 3.88 6.84 9.88
CA ALA A 138 5.16 7.51 9.66
C ALA A 138 5.65 7.27 8.21
N GLY A 139 5.56 6.03 7.73
CA GLY A 139 5.91 5.69 6.35
C GLY A 139 5.03 6.38 5.31
N GLU A 140 3.71 6.43 5.53
CA GLU A 140 2.77 7.16 4.64
C GLU A 140 3.12 8.64 4.54
N ASN A 141 3.40 9.29 5.67
CA ASN A 141 3.77 10.70 5.72
C ASN A 141 5.11 10.99 5.01
N LYS A 142 6.03 10.04 5.06
CA LYS A 142 7.37 10.20 4.47
C LYS A 142 7.42 9.81 2.99
N TRP A 143 6.74 8.73 2.61
CA TRP A 143 6.96 8.07 1.33
C TRP A 143 5.78 8.10 0.37
N ILE A 144 4.58 8.48 0.83
CA ILE A 144 3.36 8.42 0.01
C ILE A 144 2.73 9.79 -0.16
N PHE A 145 2.34 10.45 0.94
CA PHE A 145 1.61 11.71 0.87
C PHE A 145 2.38 12.87 0.21
N PRO A 146 3.71 13.00 0.32
CA PRO A 146 4.42 14.06 -0.40
C PRO A 146 4.30 13.97 -1.92
N TYR A 147 3.96 12.79 -2.44
CA TYR A 147 3.88 12.54 -3.89
C TYR A 147 2.44 12.52 -4.44
N GLN A 148 1.43 12.73 -3.61
CA GLN A 148 0.03 12.72 -4.07
C GLN A 148 -0.26 13.82 -5.09
N GLU A 149 0.42 14.97 -4.97
CA GLU A 149 0.30 16.10 -5.91
C GLU A 149 0.90 15.81 -7.30
N ASN A 150 1.66 14.73 -7.45
CA ASN A 150 2.17 14.27 -8.74
C ASN A 150 1.10 13.56 -9.59
N ALA A 151 -0.11 13.34 -9.04
CA ALA A 151 -1.19 12.68 -9.75
C ALA A 151 -1.83 13.62 -10.79
N ASP A 152 -2.07 13.10 -11.99
CA ASP A 152 -2.84 13.78 -13.02
C ASP A 152 -4.33 13.83 -12.66
N VAL A 153 -4.82 12.81 -11.97
CA VAL A 153 -6.20 12.73 -11.47
C VAL A 153 -6.28 12.08 -10.10
N MET A 154 -7.26 12.51 -9.29
CA MET A 154 -7.64 11.86 -8.04
C MET A 154 -8.89 11.01 -8.24
N PHE A 155 -8.84 9.77 -7.81
CA PHE A 155 -9.97 8.86 -7.83
C PHE A 155 -10.38 8.48 -6.41
N ASN A 156 -11.53 8.99 -5.96
CA ASN A 156 -12.09 8.64 -4.66
C ASN A 156 -12.74 7.26 -4.72
N THR A 157 -12.18 6.30 -4.00
CA THR A 157 -12.67 4.92 -3.92
C THR A 157 -13.57 4.67 -2.72
N ALA A 158 -13.92 5.69 -1.93
CA ALA A 158 -14.81 5.53 -0.78
C ALA A 158 -16.22 5.14 -1.24
N MET A 159 -16.81 4.18 -0.54
CA MET A 159 -18.18 3.76 -0.73
C MET A 159 -19.01 4.13 0.50
N ILE A 160 -20.19 4.72 0.28
CA ILE A 160 -21.06 5.20 1.38
C ILE A 160 -21.41 4.08 2.37
N PHE A 161 -21.60 2.86 1.87
CA PHE A 161 -21.98 1.70 2.69
C PHE A 161 -20.79 0.95 3.30
N GLU A 162 -19.56 1.37 3.03
CA GLU A 162 -18.37 0.61 3.37
C GLU A 162 -18.24 0.37 4.88
N MET A 163 -18.45 1.40 5.68
CA MET A 163 -18.35 1.31 7.14
C MET A 163 -19.31 0.27 7.71
N SER A 164 -20.53 0.18 7.16
CA SER A 164 -21.52 -0.82 7.59
C SER A 164 -21.07 -2.26 7.28
N VAL A 165 -20.37 -2.44 6.16
CA VAL A 165 -19.81 -3.75 5.79
C VAL A 165 -18.59 -4.09 6.63
N LEU A 166 -17.68 -3.13 6.83
CA LEU A 166 -16.47 -3.33 7.63
C LEU A 166 -16.80 -3.64 9.09
N LYS A 167 -17.81 -2.97 9.66
CA LYS A 167 -18.22 -3.15 11.05
C LYS A 167 -18.43 -4.63 11.38
N SER A 168 -19.24 -5.35 10.62
CA SER A 168 -19.54 -6.75 10.87
C SER A 168 -18.32 -7.68 10.84
N GLN A 169 -17.25 -7.27 10.19
CA GLN A 169 -16.01 -8.05 10.05
C GLN A 169 -14.96 -7.64 11.08
N VAL A 170 -14.94 -6.36 11.45
CA VAL A 170 -13.88 -5.80 12.33
C VAL A 170 -14.26 -5.91 13.81
N ASP A 171 -15.53 -5.71 14.18
CA ASP A 171 -15.97 -5.78 15.58
C ASP A 171 -15.48 -7.04 16.30
N PRO A 172 -15.68 -8.27 15.77
CA PRO A 172 -15.19 -9.47 16.43
C PRO A 172 -13.67 -9.53 16.59
N LEU A 173 -12.92 -8.84 15.72
CA LEU A 173 -11.46 -8.79 15.79
C LEU A 173 -10.98 -7.78 16.84
N LEU A 174 -11.68 -6.66 16.99
CA LEU A 174 -11.40 -5.65 18.00
C LEU A 174 -11.75 -6.14 19.39
N GLU A 175 -12.88 -6.84 19.56
CA GLU A 175 -13.28 -7.47 20.83
C GLU A 175 -12.25 -8.50 21.36
N MET A 176 -11.39 -9.02 20.50
CA MET A 176 -10.32 -9.93 20.89
C MET A 176 -9.07 -9.21 21.44
N VAL A 177 -9.01 -7.89 21.36
CA VAL A 177 -7.87 -7.12 21.92
C VAL A 177 -8.00 -7.09 23.43
N PRO A 178 -6.96 -7.53 24.18
CA PRO A 178 -7.05 -7.59 25.64
C PRO A 178 -7.16 -6.20 26.27
N GLU A 179 -8.07 -6.02 27.22
CA GLU A 179 -8.23 -4.76 27.97
C GLU A 179 -6.95 -4.31 28.68
N SER A 180 -6.06 -5.24 28.99
CA SER A 180 -4.78 -4.97 29.64
C SER A 180 -3.67 -4.53 28.68
N SER A 181 -3.93 -4.49 27.38
CA SER A 181 -2.95 -4.09 26.39
C SER A 181 -2.96 -2.58 26.11
N ASP A 182 -1.83 -2.03 25.73
CA ASP A 182 -1.70 -0.61 25.37
C ASP A 182 -2.57 -0.25 24.14
N GLU A 183 -2.81 -1.23 23.27
CA GLU A 183 -3.58 -1.07 22.05
C GLU A 183 -5.11 -1.04 22.28
N TYR A 184 -5.57 -1.38 23.48
CA TYR A 184 -7.01 -1.46 23.78
C TYR A 184 -7.74 -0.12 23.63
N SER A 185 -7.07 0.98 23.93
CA SER A 185 -7.66 2.32 23.78
C SER A 185 -7.94 2.72 22.33
N GLU A 186 -7.29 2.07 21.38
CA GLU A 186 -7.48 2.29 19.93
C GLU A 186 -8.44 1.24 19.32
N ALA A 187 -8.71 0.16 20.02
CA ALA A 187 -9.61 -0.90 19.57
C ALA A 187 -11.07 -0.60 19.94
#